data_6edac7ef333ac356e2a4011b33d85167
#
_entry.id   6edac7ef333ac356e2a4011b33d85167
#
_cell.length_a   1.000
_cell.length_b   1.000
_cell.length_c   1.000
_cell.angle_alpha   90.00
_cell.angle_beta   90.00
_cell.angle_gamma   90.00
#
_symmetry.space_group_name_H-M   'P 1'
#
loop_
_entity.id
_entity.type
_entity.pdbx_description
1 polymer ?
#
loop_
_entity_poly.entity_id
_entity_poly.type
_entity_poly.pdbx_seq_one_letter_code
_entity_poly.pdbx_strand_id
1 'polypeptide(L)'
;MERIQAIINHSLYKEYLNKIKDCEKDRKFCKHDYVHFLNVARLATILKLKEDLTTTQELIYAAAMLHDIGRHIQYETGEDHAIASGRLAPEILKDAGFTENETGVIVDAIVNHRNEVVKEEKNLRGILYRADKLSRECYFCEMEAFCDWKDGKKNKELVL
;
A
#
# COMPACT_ATOMS: atom_id res chain seq x y z
N MET A 1 3.57 -2.23 -18.12
CA MET A 1 3.94 -2.75 -16.77
C MET A 1 5.46 -2.90 -16.57
N GLU A 2 6.28 -2.48 -17.53
CA GLU A 2 7.76 -2.53 -17.42
C GLU A 2 8.26 -1.71 -16.23
N ARG A 3 7.71 -0.51 -16.04
CA ARG A 3 8.07 0.36 -14.91
C ARG A 3 7.75 -0.27 -13.54
N ILE A 4 6.68 -1.05 -13.45
CA ILE A 4 6.35 -1.77 -12.20
C ILE A 4 7.34 -2.92 -11.98
N GLN A 5 7.75 -3.61 -13.04
CA GLN A 5 8.78 -4.64 -12.93
C GLN A 5 10.13 -4.03 -12.52
N ALA A 6 10.44 -2.80 -12.97
CA ALA A 6 11.61 -2.06 -12.52
C ALA A 6 11.55 -1.76 -11.01
N ILE A 7 10.39 -1.31 -10.47
CA ILE A 7 10.19 -1.12 -9.02
C ILE A 7 10.46 -2.44 -8.28
N ILE A 8 9.82 -3.54 -8.69
CA ILE A 8 9.93 -4.85 -8.02
C ILE A 8 11.39 -5.36 -8.02
N ASN A 9 12.13 -5.07 -9.07
CA ASN A 9 13.52 -5.49 -9.20
C ASN A 9 14.53 -4.52 -8.57
N HIS A 10 14.10 -3.34 -8.15
CA HIS A 10 14.96 -2.31 -7.58
C HIS A 10 15.61 -2.80 -6.27
N SER A 11 16.91 -2.53 -6.10
CA SER A 11 17.68 -2.98 -4.94
C SER A 11 17.13 -2.46 -3.62
N LEU A 12 16.80 -1.17 -3.54
CA LEU A 12 16.23 -0.55 -2.34
C LEU A 12 14.84 -1.12 -2.03
N TYR A 13 14.00 -1.37 -3.03
CA TYR A 13 12.69 -2.00 -2.81
C TYR A 13 12.82 -3.37 -2.15
N LYS A 14 13.72 -4.20 -2.67
CA LYS A 14 14.01 -5.53 -2.11
C LYS A 14 14.60 -5.45 -0.70
N GLU A 15 15.50 -4.49 -0.46
CA GLU A 15 16.07 -4.22 0.86
C GLU A 15 14.98 -3.87 1.88
N TYR A 16 14.09 -2.91 1.53
CA TYR A 16 13.01 -2.50 2.44
C TYR A 16 12.03 -3.61 2.74
N LEU A 17 11.66 -4.42 1.73
CA LEU A 17 10.83 -5.61 1.94
C LEU A 17 11.49 -6.64 2.87
N ASN A 18 12.79 -6.86 2.75
CA ASN A 18 13.51 -7.76 3.64
C ASN A 18 13.53 -7.23 5.08
N LYS A 19 13.76 -5.92 5.28
CA LYS A 19 13.68 -5.29 6.61
C LYS A 19 12.29 -5.43 7.23
N ILE A 20 11.22 -5.21 6.45
CA ILE A 20 9.84 -5.41 6.92
C ILE A 20 9.63 -6.87 7.32
N LYS A 21 10.05 -7.82 6.48
CA LYS A 21 9.95 -9.25 6.76
C LYS A 21 10.65 -9.64 8.06
N ASP A 22 11.83 -9.07 8.32
CA ASP A 22 12.58 -9.33 9.55
C ASP A 22 11.87 -8.75 10.77
N CYS A 23 11.35 -7.52 10.69
CA CYS A 23 10.55 -6.91 11.76
C CYS A 23 9.25 -7.67 12.04
N GLU A 24 8.66 -8.30 11.02
CA GLU A 24 7.38 -9.02 11.12
C GLU A 24 7.54 -10.55 11.23
N LYS A 25 8.74 -11.06 11.49
CA LYS A 25 9.03 -12.50 11.57
C LYS A 25 8.06 -13.23 12.50
N ASP A 26 7.87 -12.70 13.70
CA ASP A 26 7.03 -13.30 14.75
C ASP A 26 5.61 -12.68 14.81
N ARG A 27 5.27 -11.82 13.86
CA ARG A 27 3.96 -11.18 13.78
C ARG A 27 2.88 -12.18 13.38
N LYS A 28 1.84 -12.28 14.22
CA LYS A 28 0.68 -13.18 14.03
C LYS A 28 -0.49 -12.53 13.28
N PHE A 29 -0.49 -11.23 13.15
CA PHE A 29 -1.53 -10.45 12.47
C PHE A 29 -1.17 -10.18 11.00
N CYS A 30 -1.96 -9.36 10.31
CA CYS A 30 -1.73 -8.98 8.91
C CYS A 30 -0.27 -8.58 8.67
N LYS A 31 0.38 -9.23 7.70
CA LYS A 31 1.75 -8.94 7.30
C LYS A 31 1.77 -7.95 6.13
N HIS A 32 2.82 -7.13 6.07
CA HIS A 32 3.03 -6.15 5.02
C HIS A 32 4.08 -6.68 4.03
N ASP A 33 3.71 -7.73 3.32
CA ASP A 33 4.55 -8.40 2.35
C ASP A 33 4.13 -8.10 0.90
N TYR A 34 4.85 -8.68 -0.05
CA TYR A 34 4.55 -8.53 -1.48
C TYR A 34 3.13 -8.97 -1.85
N VAL A 35 2.59 -10.00 -1.18
CA VAL A 35 1.22 -10.50 -1.45
C VAL A 35 0.18 -9.46 -1.04
N HIS A 36 0.37 -8.82 0.12
CA HIS A 36 -0.46 -7.70 0.55
C HIS A 36 -0.41 -6.55 -0.48
N PHE A 37 0.79 -6.13 -0.89
CA PHE A 37 0.94 -5.04 -1.86
C PHE A 37 0.27 -5.35 -3.19
N LEU A 38 0.39 -6.58 -3.67
CA LEU A 38 -0.26 -7.03 -4.90
C LEU A 38 -1.79 -7.06 -4.75
N ASN A 39 -2.31 -7.49 -3.60
CA ASN A 39 -3.74 -7.48 -3.32
C ASN A 39 -4.29 -6.04 -3.30
N VAL A 40 -3.57 -5.10 -2.67
CA VAL A 40 -3.92 -3.67 -2.70
C VAL A 40 -3.96 -3.15 -4.14
N ALA A 41 -2.96 -3.46 -4.97
CA ALA A 41 -2.92 -3.04 -6.38
C ALA A 41 -4.12 -3.57 -7.19
N ARG A 42 -4.47 -4.85 -7.01
CA ARG A 42 -5.62 -5.50 -7.68
C ARG A 42 -6.94 -4.90 -7.23
N LEU A 43 -7.13 -4.72 -5.92
CA LEU A 43 -8.35 -4.11 -5.36
C LEU A 43 -8.51 -2.66 -5.80
N ALA A 44 -7.44 -1.87 -5.77
CA ALA A 44 -7.46 -0.49 -6.27
C ALA A 44 -7.81 -0.43 -7.77
N THR A 45 -7.34 -1.41 -8.56
CA THR A 45 -7.72 -1.51 -9.98
C THR A 45 -9.19 -1.84 -10.16
N ILE A 46 -9.75 -2.74 -9.34
CA ILE A 46 -11.18 -3.06 -9.35
C ILE A 46 -12.00 -1.82 -8.98
N LEU A 47 -11.63 -1.11 -7.93
CA LEU A 47 -12.28 0.15 -7.53
C LEU A 47 -12.23 1.20 -8.63
N LYS A 48 -11.05 1.37 -9.26
CA LYS A 48 -10.89 2.26 -10.42
C LYS A 48 -11.88 1.94 -11.54
N LEU A 49 -12.06 0.67 -11.88
CA LEU A 49 -12.98 0.23 -12.93
C LEU A 49 -14.45 0.43 -12.53
N LYS A 50 -14.81 0.13 -11.28
CA LYS A 50 -16.18 0.31 -10.76
C LYS A 50 -16.60 1.78 -10.69
N GLU A 51 -15.65 2.67 -10.46
CA GLU A 51 -15.90 4.12 -10.30
C GLU A 51 -15.57 4.93 -11.57
N ASP A 52 -15.17 4.26 -12.65
CA ASP A 52 -14.80 4.87 -13.95
C ASP A 52 -13.74 5.99 -13.81
N LEU A 53 -12.70 5.73 -13.02
CA LEU A 53 -11.64 6.71 -12.79
C LEU A 53 -10.60 6.71 -13.91
N THR A 54 -10.05 7.87 -14.20
CA THR A 54 -9.04 8.08 -15.25
C THR A 54 -7.62 7.67 -14.85
N THR A 55 -7.37 7.43 -13.55
CA THR A 55 -6.04 7.00 -13.05
C THR A 55 -5.53 5.78 -13.80
N THR A 56 -4.28 5.82 -14.25
CA THR A 56 -3.69 4.70 -14.99
C THR A 56 -3.37 3.51 -14.09
N GLN A 57 -3.38 2.31 -14.65
CA GLN A 57 -3.03 1.10 -13.90
C GLN A 57 -1.58 1.15 -13.37
N GLU A 58 -0.64 1.74 -14.10
CA GLU A 58 0.74 1.87 -13.63
C GLU A 58 0.87 2.75 -12.39
N LEU A 59 0.15 3.88 -12.33
CA LEU A 59 0.14 4.74 -11.13
C LEU A 59 -0.45 3.99 -9.92
N ILE A 60 -1.51 3.22 -10.14
CA ILE A 60 -2.14 2.41 -9.09
C ILE A 60 -1.15 1.36 -8.54
N TYR A 61 -0.52 0.60 -9.44
CA TYR A 61 0.43 -0.43 -9.04
C TYR A 61 1.66 0.17 -8.36
N ALA A 62 2.20 1.28 -8.87
CA ALA A 62 3.34 1.95 -8.26
C ALA A 62 3.00 2.43 -6.83
N ALA A 63 1.87 3.09 -6.65
CA ALA A 63 1.42 3.52 -5.33
C ALA A 63 1.23 2.33 -4.38
N ALA A 64 0.57 1.26 -4.83
CA ALA A 64 0.32 0.08 -4.01
C ALA A 64 1.62 -0.68 -3.65
N MET A 65 2.59 -0.81 -4.58
CA MET A 65 3.87 -1.45 -4.28
C MET A 65 4.71 -0.67 -3.28
N LEU A 66 4.53 0.65 -3.20
CA LEU A 66 5.38 1.53 -2.41
C LEU A 66 4.73 2.08 -1.13
N HIS A 67 3.41 1.87 -0.91
CA HIS A 67 2.69 2.55 0.18
C HIS A 67 3.21 2.20 1.59
N ASP A 68 3.70 1.01 1.78
CA ASP A 68 4.14 0.48 3.09
C ASP A 68 5.65 0.18 3.17
N ILE A 69 6.48 0.59 2.18
CA ILE A 69 7.93 0.30 2.19
C ILE A 69 8.66 0.92 3.38
N GLY A 70 8.11 1.98 3.98
CA GLY A 70 8.61 2.63 5.19
C GLY A 70 8.22 1.93 6.50
N ARG A 71 7.54 0.78 6.45
CA ARG A 71 7.03 0.08 7.62
C ARG A 71 8.12 -0.32 8.61
N HIS A 72 9.28 -0.74 8.11
CA HIS A 72 10.44 -1.05 8.95
C HIS A 72 10.90 0.16 9.77
N ILE A 73 10.87 1.37 9.22
CA ILE A 73 11.24 2.60 9.94
C ILE A 73 10.28 2.84 11.11
N GLN A 74 8.98 2.61 10.91
CA GLN A 74 8.03 2.75 12.02
C GLN A 74 8.33 1.77 13.16
N TYR A 75 8.73 0.53 12.87
CA TYR A 75 9.12 -0.44 13.90
C TYR A 75 10.39 -0.01 14.65
N GLU A 76 11.35 0.58 13.93
CA GLU A 76 12.66 0.96 14.49
C GLU A 76 12.61 2.29 15.25
N THR A 77 11.84 3.27 14.77
CA THR A 77 11.93 4.67 15.24
C THR A 77 10.61 5.24 15.76
N GLY A 78 9.48 4.62 15.42
CA GLY A 78 8.14 5.16 15.70
C GLY A 78 7.64 6.18 14.67
N GLU A 79 8.43 6.56 13.65
CA GLU A 79 7.99 7.46 12.56
C GLU A 79 6.79 6.85 11.83
N ASP A 80 5.79 7.66 11.47
CA ASP A 80 4.64 7.17 10.69
C ASP A 80 5.11 6.60 9.35
N HIS A 81 4.78 5.33 9.09
CA HIS A 81 5.24 4.62 7.89
C HIS A 81 4.71 5.23 6.59
N ALA A 82 3.56 5.90 6.60
CA ALA A 82 3.06 6.57 5.39
C ALA A 82 3.99 7.73 4.99
N ILE A 83 4.45 8.49 5.97
CA ILE A 83 5.43 9.57 5.75
C ILE A 83 6.78 8.97 5.35
N ALA A 84 7.25 7.96 6.07
CA ALA A 84 8.50 7.27 5.74
C ALA A 84 8.47 6.68 4.32
N SER A 85 7.37 6.00 3.93
CA SER A 85 7.20 5.46 2.57
C SER A 85 7.20 6.55 1.51
N GLY A 86 6.51 7.66 1.75
CA GLY A 86 6.51 8.82 0.85
C GLY A 86 7.90 9.43 0.64
N ARG A 87 8.75 9.39 1.66
CA ARG A 87 10.15 9.86 1.60
C ARG A 87 11.05 8.89 0.85
N LEU A 88 10.82 7.58 0.93
CA LEU A 88 11.62 6.54 0.27
C LEU A 88 11.24 6.32 -1.19
N ALA A 89 9.97 6.52 -1.56
CA ALA A 89 9.45 6.19 -2.87
C ALA A 89 10.06 6.97 -4.06
N PRO A 90 10.40 8.28 -3.96
CA PRO A 90 10.84 9.08 -5.11
C PRO A 90 12.06 8.53 -5.83
N GLU A 91 13.07 8.02 -5.13
CA GLU A 91 14.28 7.47 -5.73
C GLU A 91 13.93 6.24 -6.59
N ILE A 92 13.16 5.32 -6.04
CA ILE A 92 12.73 4.10 -6.74
C ILE A 92 11.87 4.44 -7.96
N LEU A 93 10.96 5.41 -7.82
CA LEU A 93 10.10 5.86 -8.93
C LEU A 93 10.89 6.50 -10.06
N LYS A 94 11.85 7.36 -9.73
CA LYS A 94 12.74 7.99 -10.70
C LYS A 94 13.51 6.94 -11.49
N ASP A 95 14.13 5.98 -10.82
CA ASP A 95 14.93 4.93 -11.45
C ASP A 95 14.06 3.97 -12.28
N ALA A 96 12.78 3.82 -11.91
CA ALA A 96 11.77 3.09 -12.67
C ALA A 96 11.19 3.88 -13.87
N GLY A 97 11.62 5.14 -14.10
CA GLY A 97 11.22 5.96 -15.24
C GLY A 97 9.88 6.69 -15.07
N PHE A 98 9.45 6.95 -13.84
CA PHE A 98 8.30 7.84 -13.58
C PHE A 98 8.73 9.29 -13.65
N THR A 99 7.89 10.14 -14.26
CA THR A 99 8.09 11.59 -14.30
C THR A 99 7.92 12.23 -12.92
N GLU A 100 8.41 13.45 -12.74
CA GLU A 100 8.22 14.20 -11.49
C GLU A 100 6.73 14.38 -11.15
N ASN A 101 5.90 14.62 -12.17
CA ASN A 101 4.46 14.79 -11.99
C ASN A 101 3.78 13.49 -11.53
N GLU A 102 4.12 12.36 -12.15
CA GLU A 102 3.63 11.02 -11.73
C GLU A 102 4.12 10.68 -10.32
N THR A 103 5.39 10.95 -10.02
CA THR A 103 5.97 10.76 -8.70
C THR A 103 5.22 11.57 -7.64
N GLY A 104 4.92 12.86 -7.91
CA GLY A 104 4.14 13.70 -7.02
C GLY A 104 2.75 13.12 -6.71
N VAL A 105 2.04 12.65 -7.73
CA VAL A 105 0.71 12.02 -7.57
C VAL A 105 0.79 10.71 -6.78
N ILE A 106 1.80 9.89 -7.03
CA ILE A 106 2.01 8.62 -6.32
C ILE A 106 2.36 8.87 -4.85
N VAL A 107 3.30 9.77 -4.58
CA VAL A 107 3.73 10.12 -3.22
C VAL A 107 2.59 10.73 -2.41
N ASP A 108 1.79 11.61 -3.02
CA ASP A 108 0.60 12.18 -2.37
C ASP A 108 -0.40 11.08 -1.96
N ALA A 109 -0.62 10.08 -2.80
CA ALA A 109 -1.46 8.95 -2.44
C ALA A 109 -0.84 8.10 -1.30
N ILE A 110 0.47 7.85 -1.34
CA ILE A 110 1.19 7.10 -0.33
C ILE A 110 1.09 7.77 1.05
N VAL A 111 1.39 9.06 1.15
CA VAL A 111 1.37 9.77 2.44
C VAL A 111 -0.04 9.88 3.03
N ASN A 112 -1.07 9.80 2.20
CA ASN A 112 -2.47 9.89 2.61
C ASN A 112 -3.18 8.54 2.76
N HIS A 113 -2.55 7.38 2.52
CA HIS A 113 -3.24 6.08 2.53
C HIS A 113 -3.81 5.69 3.91
N ARG A 114 -3.46 6.43 4.98
CA ARG A 114 -4.02 6.28 6.34
C ARG A 114 -4.97 7.39 6.74
N ASN A 115 -5.03 8.45 5.97
CA ASN A 115 -5.86 9.61 6.25
C ASN A 115 -7.32 9.32 5.88
N GLU A 116 -8.21 9.23 6.88
CA GLU A 116 -9.62 8.91 6.65
C GLU A 116 -10.36 9.99 5.83
N VAL A 117 -9.85 11.21 5.80
CA VAL A 117 -10.43 12.32 5.04
C VAL A 117 -10.49 12.01 3.54
N VAL A 118 -9.50 11.27 3.00
CA VAL A 118 -9.45 10.94 1.56
C VAL A 118 -10.35 9.77 1.16
N LYS A 119 -11.03 9.14 2.12
CA LYS A 119 -11.80 7.91 1.90
C LYS A 119 -12.79 7.99 0.74
N GLU A 120 -13.51 9.09 0.62
CA GLU A 120 -14.56 9.28 -0.39
C GLU A 120 -14.04 9.94 -1.68
N GLU A 121 -12.75 10.24 -1.77
CA GLU A 121 -12.19 10.84 -2.97
C GLU A 121 -12.19 9.86 -4.15
N LYS A 122 -12.59 10.37 -5.32
CA LYS A 122 -12.61 9.62 -6.59
C LYS A 122 -11.31 9.85 -7.37
N ASN A 123 -10.19 9.49 -6.76
CA ASN A 123 -8.84 9.62 -7.32
C ASN A 123 -7.90 8.56 -6.72
N LEU A 124 -6.59 8.62 -7.03
CA LEU A 124 -5.60 7.65 -6.56
C LEU A 124 -5.52 7.57 -5.02
N ARG A 125 -5.64 8.70 -4.30
CA ARG A 125 -5.62 8.73 -2.83
C ARG A 125 -6.76 7.91 -2.24
N GLY A 126 -7.98 8.18 -2.68
CA GLY A 126 -9.18 7.52 -2.18
C GLY A 126 -9.19 6.03 -2.47
N ILE A 127 -8.85 5.62 -3.71
CA ILE A 127 -8.83 4.19 -4.04
C ILE A 127 -7.70 3.44 -3.34
N LEU A 128 -6.53 4.04 -3.16
CA LEU A 128 -5.43 3.41 -2.40
C LEU A 128 -5.83 3.22 -0.94
N TYR A 129 -6.40 4.25 -0.29
CA TYR A 129 -6.91 4.17 1.07
C TYR A 129 -7.90 3.01 1.23
N ARG A 130 -8.93 2.94 0.36
CA ARG A 130 -9.96 1.91 0.44
C ARG A 130 -9.41 0.52 0.13
N ALA A 131 -8.58 0.39 -0.90
CA ALA A 131 -7.98 -0.88 -1.29
C ALA A 131 -7.10 -1.48 -0.20
N ASP A 132 -6.28 -0.66 0.49
CA ASP A 132 -5.50 -1.13 1.63
C ASP A 132 -6.40 -1.66 2.75
N LYS A 133 -7.53 -1.00 3.05
CA LYS A 133 -8.46 -1.49 4.07
C LYS A 133 -9.20 -2.76 3.63
N LEU A 134 -9.63 -2.83 2.37
CA LEU A 134 -10.33 -3.99 1.79
C LEU A 134 -9.42 -5.22 1.62
N SER A 135 -8.10 -5.02 1.49
CA SER A 135 -7.14 -6.12 1.34
C SER A 135 -7.03 -7.04 2.57
N ARG A 136 -7.59 -6.64 3.71
CA ARG A 136 -7.55 -7.44 4.94
C ARG A 136 -8.56 -8.57 4.87
N GLU A 137 -8.08 -9.80 4.98
CA GLU A 137 -8.89 -11.02 4.93
C GLU A 137 -9.38 -11.42 6.33
N CYS A 138 -9.99 -10.47 7.08
CA CYS A 138 -10.43 -10.71 8.46
C CYS A 138 -11.46 -11.83 8.56
N TYR A 139 -12.29 -12.00 7.54
CA TYR A 139 -13.29 -13.08 7.41
C TYR A 139 -12.68 -14.49 7.37
N PHE A 140 -11.37 -14.61 7.10
CA PHE A 140 -10.65 -15.89 7.03
C PHE A 140 -9.43 -15.93 7.99
N CYS A 141 -9.29 -14.93 8.87
CA CYS A 141 -8.13 -14.79 9.74
C CYS A 141 -8.29 -15.60 11.03
N GLU A 142 -7.40 -16.56 11.29
CA GLU A 142 -7.37 -17.36 12.53
C GLU A 142 -7.15 -16.49 13.80
N MET A 143 -6.53 -15.31 13.63
CA MET A 143 -6.23 -14.38 14.71
C MET A 143 -7.30 -13.28 14.88
N GLU A 144 -8.44 -13.36 14.17
CA GLU A 144 -9.47 -12.31 14.18
C GLU A 144 -9.97 -11.97 15.59
N ALA A 145 -10.20 -12.98 16.42
CA ALA A 145 -10.69 -12.81 17.79
C ALA A 145 -9.68 -12.12 18.73
N PHE A 146 -8.39 -12.17 18.41
CA PHE A 146 -7.30 -11.56 19.18
C PHE A 146 -6.78 -10.25 18.58
N CYS A 147 -7.38 -9.82 17.46
CA CYS A 147 -6.92 -8.66 16.71
C CYS A 147 -7.37 -7.35 17.37
N ASP A 148 -6.43 -6.41 17.53
CA ASP A 148 -6.65 -5.08 18.16
C ASP A 148 -7.55 -4.15 17.34
N TRP A 149 -7.86 -4.48 16.08
CA TRP A 149 -8.74 -3.69 15.26
C TRP A 149 -10.18 -3.75 15.80
N LYS A 150 -10.80 -2.56 15.93
CA LYS A 150 -12.23 -2.46 16.28
C LYS A 150 -13.07 -3.22 15.24
N ASP A 151 -14.15 -3.86 15.70
CA ASP A 151 -15.03 -4.67 14.83
C ASP A 151 -15.51 -3.93 13.57
N GLY A 152 -15.89 -2.67 13.68
CA GLY A 152 -16.30 -1.87 12.53
C GLY A 152 -15.18 -1.53 11.52
N LYS A 153 -13.93 -1.94 11.79
CA LYS A 153 -12.78 -1.81 10.89
C LYS A 153 -12.28 -3.15 10.35
N LYS A 154 -12.90 -4.26 10.75
CA LYS A 154 -12.59 -5.62 10.28
C LYS A 154 -13.50 -5.98 9.10
N ASN A 155 -12.94 -6.59 8.06
CA ASN A 155 -13.73 -7.11 6.96
C ASN A 155 -14.31 -8.47 7.38
N LYS A 156 -15.53 -8.48 7.94
CA LYS A 156 -16.21 -9.71 8.39
C LYS A 156 -16.79 -10.54 7.23
N GLU A 157 -16.88 -9.95 6.05
CA GLU A 157 -17.41 -10.55 4.83
C GLU A 157 -16.52 -10.17 3.65
N LEU A 158 -16.53 -10.98 2.59
CA LEU A 158 -15.90 -10.65 1.32
C LEU A 158 -16.72 -9.55 0.63
N VAL A 159 -16.19 -8.35 0.59
CA VAL A 159 -16.83 -7.19 -0.04
C VAL A 159 -15.95 -6.66 -1.16
N LEU A 160 -16.54 -6.46 -2.34
CA LEU A 160 -15.98 -5.76 -3.49
C LEU A 160 -17.00 -4.86 -4.15
#